data_f8c1a13d33eb8e730ee3375e641de38e
#
_entry.id   f8c1a13d33eb8e730ee3375e641de38e
#
_cell.length_a   1.000
_cell.length_b   1.000
_cell.length_c   1.000
_cell.angle_alpha   90.00
_cell.angle_beta   90.00
_cell.angle_gamma   90.00
#
_symmetry.space_group_name_H-M   'P 1'
#
loop_
_entity.id
_entity.type
_entity.pdbx_description
1 polymer ?
#
loop_
_entity_poly.entity_id
_entity_poly.type
_entity_poly.pdbx_seq_one_letter_code
_entity_poly.pdbx_strand_id
1 'polypeptide(L)'
;MEKMSFGEIFQSIFTPLMIELGVLWQTNSISPSHEHFITSLIKQKIHSLCEKLQESQPTNLDKTYVLYLPDNEIHELGLLYLNYEILFRGYKTIFLGQSVPTASLSNFLEKYEKMVFVSCFTIEPNNDRVEEYLDDFEQEVLAGEGSELWITGYQVQHITNHKNPKIRIFKSSADLIKEL
;
A
#
# COMPACT_ATOMS: atom_id res chain seq x y z
N MET A 1 9.49 -23.09 -21.08
CA MET A 1 9.68 -21.80 -20.39
C MET A 1 8.64 -21.72 -19.30
N GLU A 2 9.03 -21.71 -18.05
CA GLU A 2 8.11 -21.42 -16.94
C GLU A 2 7.57 -20.00 -17.11
N LYS A 3 6.26 -19.83 -16.95
CA LYS A 3 5.66 -18.51 -16.99
C LYS A 3 5.92 -17.82 -15.64
N MET A 4 6.54 -16.66 -15.68
CA MET A 4 6.70 -15.83 -14.48
C MET A 4 5.32 -15.50 -13.88
N SER A 5 5.21 -15.60 -12.57
CA SER A 5 4.06 -15.08 -11.83
C SER A 5 3.98 -13.57 -11.95
N PHE A 6 2.80 -12.99 -11.69
CA PHE A 6 2.68 -11.52 -11.71
C PHE A 6 3.55 -10.85 -10.65
N GLY A 7 3.70 -11.46 -9.46
CA GLY A 7 4.59 -10.96 -8.42
C GLY A 7 6.05 -10.90 -8.89
N GLU A 8 6.55 -11.94 -9.57
CA GLU A 8 7.89 -11.94 -10.16
C GLU A 8 8.04 -10.87 -11.25
N ILE A 9 7.04 -10.68 -12.11
CA ILE A 9 7.02 -9.61 -13.12
C ILE A 9 7.06 -8.25 -12.44
N PHE A 10 6.27 -8.03 -11.40
CA PHE A 10 6.23 -6.75 -10.71
C PHE A 10 7.57 -6.41 -10.08
N GLN A 11 8.17 -7.36 -9.34
CA GLN A 11 9.43 -7.15 -8.65
C GLN A 11 10.64 -7.05 -9.60
N SER A 12 10.68 -7.89 -10.65
CA SER A 12 11.87 -8.00 -11.51
C SER A 12 11.84 -7.08 -12.73
N ILE A 13 10.66 -6.60 -13.12
CA ILE A 13 10.47 -5.77 -14.32
C ILE A 13 9.89 -4.41 -13.98
N PHE A 14 8.71 -4.36 -13.34
CA PHE A 14 8.02 -3.07 -13.14
C PHE A 14 8.72 -2.21 -12.10
N THR A 15 9.18 -2.77 -10.98
CA THR A 15 9.88 -2.00 -9.96
C THR A 15 11.17 -1.38 -10.49
N PRO A 16 12.10 -2.11 -11.14
CA PRO A 16 13.28 -1.52 -11.76
C PRO A 16 12.94 -0.49 -12.85
N LEU A 17 11.93 -0.76 -13.69
CA LEU A 17 11.48 0.18 -14.72
C LEU A 17 11.01 1.51 -14.10
N MET A 18 10.23 1.47 -13.02
CA MET A 18 9.75 2.68 -12.34
C MET A 18 10.88 3.49 -11.70
N ILE A 19 11.89 2.81 -11.15
CA ILE A 19 13.09 3.48 -10.62
C ILE A 19 13.84 4.20 -11.75
N GLU A 20 14.07 3.53 -12.86
CA GLU A 20 14.77 4.10 -14.02
C GLU A 20 14.00 5.29 -14.61
N LEU A 21 12.68 5.18 -14.74
CA LEU A 21 11.82 6.29 -15.20
C LEU A 21 11.91 7.49 -14.25
N GLY A 22 11.97 7.27 -12.95
CA GLY A 22 12.16 8.33 -11.96
C GLY A 22 13.50 9.06 -12.14
N VAL A 23 14.59 8.31 -12.38
CA VAL A 23 15.91 8.90 -12.66
C VAL A 23 15.91 9.69 -13.98
N LEU A 24 15.33 9.14 -15.04
CA LEU A 24 15.22 9.82 -16.34
C LEU A 24 14.39 11.10 -16.25
N TRP A 25 13.34 11.12 -15.45
CA TRP A 25 12.55 12.32 -15.18
C TRP A 25 13.35 13.37 -14.41
N GLN A 26 14.04 12.98 -13.32
CA GLN A 26 14.88 13.91 -12.54
C GLN A 26 16.00 14.54 -13.38
N THR A 27 16.51 13.83 -14.37
CA THR A 27 17.54 14.32 -15.29
C THR A 27 16.97 15.08 -16.51
N ASN A 28 15.66 15.33 -16.57
CA ASN A 28 14.95 15.92 -17.70
C ASN A 28 15.13 15.14 -19.03
N SER A 29 15.48 13.87 -18.99
CA SER A 29 15.63 13.01 -20.17
C SER A 29 14.28 12.57 -20.73
N ILE A 30 13.26 12.54 -19.88
CA ILE A 30 11.85 12.31 -20.27
C ILE A 30 10.96 13.34 -19.59
N SER A 31 9.77 13.59 -20.18
CA SER A 31 8.77 14.45 -19.55
C SER A 31 7.89 13.68 -18.57
N PRO A 32 7.24 14.36 -17.60
CA PRO A 32 6.27 13.72 -16.70
C PRO A 32 5.18 12.94 -17.43
N SER A 33 4.77 13.37 -18.64
CA SER A 33 3.75 12.67 -19.41
C SER A 33 4.17 11.27 -19.85
N HIS A 34 5.46 11.01 -20.08
CA HIS A 34 5.95 9.67 -20.41
C HIS A 34 5.85 8.74 -19.19
N GLU A 35 6.27 9.23 -18.03
CA GLU A 35 6.17 8.46 -16.77
C GLU A 35 4.68 8.17 -16.46
N HIS A 36 3.81 9.18 -16.51
CA HIS A 36 2.37 9.01 -16.27
C HIS A 36 1.72 8.03 -17.25
N PHE A 37 2.09 8.05 -18.52
CA PHE A 37 1.58 7.10 -19.49
C PHE A 37 1.94 5.66 -19.14
N ILE A 38 3.21 5.39 -18.84
CA ILE A 38 3.68 4.04 -18.48
C ILE A 38 3.04 3.58 -17.16
N THR A 39 3.03 4.44 -16.15
CA THR A 39 2.42 4.14 -14.85
C THR A 39 0.93 3.84 -14.99
N SER A 40 0.20 4.58 -15.82
CA SER A 40 -1.21 4.34 -16.10
C SER A 40 -1.46 2.98 -16.74
N LEU A 41 -0.61 2.55 -17.69
CA LEU A 41 -0.72 1.22 -18.30
C LEU A 41 -0.51 0.09 -17.27
N ILE A 42 0.49 0.26 -16.40
CA ILE A 42 0.76 -0.72 -15.33
C ILE A 42 -0.43 -0.78 -14.36
N LYS A 43 -0.95 0.37 -13.91
CA LYS A 43 -2.13 0.45 -13.04
C LYS A 43 -3.35 -0.25 -13.65
N GLN A 44 -3.66 0.01 -14.93
CA GLN A 44 -4.75 -0.64 -15.63
C GLN A 44 -4.61 -2.17 -15.62
N LYS A 45 -3.38 -2.66 -15.81
CA LYS A 45 -3.11 -4.09 -15.77
C LYS A 45 -3.37 -4.68 -14.38
N ILE A 46 -2.91 -4.01 -13.31
CA ILE A 46 -3.11 -4.49 -11.95
C ILE A 46 -4.59 -4.45 -11.58
N HIS A 47 -5.31 -3.37 -11.90
CA HIS A 47 -6.77 -3.28 -11.68
C HIS A 47 -7.52 -4.44 -12.33
N SER A 48 -7.21 -4.75 -13.61
CA SER A 48 -7.83 -5.88 -14.31
C SER A 48 -7.54 -7.24 -13.65
N LEU A 49 -6.36 -7.40 -13.04
CA LEU A 49 -6.02 -8.62 -12.29
C LEU A 49 -6.76 -8.67 -10.94
N CYS A 50 -6.85 -7.56 -10.24
CA CYS A 50 -7.61 -7.47 -8.99
C CYS A 50 -9.09 -7.76 -9.20
N GLU A 51 -9.71 -7.19 -10.25
CA GLU A 51 -11.10 -7.44 -10.61
C GLU A 51 -11.37 -8.95 -10.80
N LYS A 52 -10.52 -9.64 -11.56
CA LYS A 52 -10.63 -11.09 -11.74
C LYS A 52 -10.53 -11.90 -10.45
N LEU A 53 -9.66 -11.48 -9.52
CA LEU A 53 -9.55 -12.14 -8.22
C LEU A 53 -10.80 -11.91 -7.35
N GLN A 54 -11.45 -10.77 -7.51
CA GLN A 54 -12.68 -10.41 -6.78
C GLN A 54 -13.96 -11.07 -7.32
N GLU A 55 -13.91 -11.70 -8.49
CA GLU A 55 -15.03 -12.53 -8.98
C GLU A 55 -15.32 -13.73 -8.06
N SER A 56 -14.32 -14.19 -7.32
CA SER A 56 -14.44 -15.28 -6.35
C SER A 56 -14.62 -14.76 -4.93
N GLN A 57 -15.35 -15.49 -4.10
CA GLN A 57 -15.46 -15.16 -2.68
C GLN A 57 -14.11 -15.33 -1.98
N PRO A 58 -13.78 -14.45 -1.01
CA PRO A 58 -12.58 -14.62 -0.19
C PRO A 58 -12.55 -15.98 0.50
N THR A 59 -11.39 -16.62 0.51
CA THR A 59 -11.17 -17.91 1.19
C THR A 59 -10.62 -17.76 2.60
N ASN A 60 -9.96 -16.62 2.87
CA ASN A 60 -9.45 -16.25 4.20
C ASN A 60 -10.31 -15.12 4.78
N LEU A 61 -11.05 -15.43 5.85
CA LEU A 61 -12.04 -14.52 6.46
C LEU A 61 -11.60 -13.95 7.82
N ASP A 62 -10.42 -14.30 8.28
CA ASP A 62 -9.91 -13.91 9.62
C ASP A 62 -9.59 -12.42 9.73
N LYS A 63 -9.29 -11.76 8.61
CA LYS A 63 -8.94 -10.35 8.57
C LYS A 63 -9.50 -9.69 7.31
N THR A 64 -9.86 -8.42 7.41
CA THR A 64 -10.14 -7.55 6.26
C THR A 64 -9.02 -6.52 6.14
N TYR A 65 -8.46 -6.38 4.96
CA TYR A 65 -7.40 -5.40 4.69
C TYR A 65 -7.99 -4.13 4.07
N VAL A 66 -7.70 -2.98 4.68
CA VAL A 66 -8.11 -1.65 4.18
C VAL A 66 -6.87 -0.94 3.66
N LEU A 67 -6.79 -0.76 2.35
CA LEU A 67 -5.63 -0.17 1.69
C LEU A 67 -5.89 1.29 1.35
N TYR A 68 -5.04 2.18 1.81
CA TYR A 68 -5.18 3.62 1.64
C TYR A 68 -3.80 4.31 1.58
N LEU A 69 -3.79 5.53 1.07
CA LEU A 69 -2.64 6.44 1.19
C LEU A 69 -3.04 7.66 2.03
N PRO A 70 -2.12 8.18 2.86
CA PRO A 70 -2.35 9.39 3.65
C PRO A 70 -2.74 10.61 2.81
N ASP A 71 -3.22 11.64 3.46
CA ASP A 71 -3.50 12.92 2.81
C ASP A 71 -2.31 13.40 1.98
N ASN A 72 -2.60 13.83 0.75
CA ASN A 72 -1.65 14.30 -0.26
C ASN A 72 -0.66 13.24 -0.80
N GLU A 73 -0.72 11.98 -0.37
CA GLU A 73 0.06 10.92 -0.99
C GLU A 73 -0.68 10.38 -2.23
N ILE A 74 0.02 10.42 -3.38
CA ILE A 74 -0.55 10.03 -4.69
C ILE A 74 0.17 8.83 -5.33
N HIS A 75 1.27 8.35 -4.74
CA HIS A 75 2.11 7.28 -5.31
C HIS A 75 1.52 5.89 -5.02
N GLU A 76 0.38 5.59 -5.63
CA GLU A 76 -0.44 4.41 -5.30
C GLU A 76 0.02 3.09 -5.94
N LEU A 77 1.02 3.08 -6.84
CA LEU A 77 1.37 1.86 -7.57
C LEU A 77 1.81 0.71 -6.64
N GLY A 78 2.59 1.04 -5.61
CA GLY A 78 3.00 0.07 -4.58
C GLY A 78 1.81 -0.45 -3.77
N LEU A 79 0.89 0.44 -3.39
CA LEU A 79 -0.33 0.07 -2.68
C LEU A 79 -1.23 -0.83 -3.52
N LEU A 80 -1.38 -0.50 -4.80
CA LEU A 80 -2.19 -1.28 -5.74
C LEU A 80 -1.60 -2.69 -5.95
N TYR A 81 -0.27 -2.80 -6.00
CA TYR A 81 0.40 -4.10 -6.03
C TYR A 81 0.15 -4.91 -4.75
N LEU A 82 0.22 -4.29 -3.58
CA LEU A 82 -0.12 -4.95 -2.31
C LEU A 82 -1.58 -5.41 -2.30
N ASN A 83 -2.51 -4.62 -2.84
CA ASN A 83 -3.90 -5.04 -2.99
C ASN A 83 -4.02 -6.33 -3.83
N TYR A 84 -3.31 -6.41 -4.96
CA TYR A 84 -3.27 -7.64 -5.76
C TYR A 84 -2.73 -8.83 -4.96
N GLU A 85 -1.61 -8.67 -4.24
CA GLU A 85 -0.98 -9.75 -3.47
C GLU A 85 -1.86 -10.26 -2.32
N ILE A 86 -2.60 -9.38 -1.67
CA ILE A 86 -3.55 -9.71 -0.60
C ILE A 86 -4.75 -10.48 -1.17
N LEU A 87 -5.34 -9.98 -2.27
CA LEU A 87 -6.43 -10.66 -2.99
C LEU A 87 -6.00 -12.03 -3.50
N PHE A 88 -4.79 -12.13 -4.07
CA PHE A 88 -4.25 -13.40 -4.61
C PHE A 88 -4.13 -14.48 -3.53
N ARG A 89 -3.93 -14.10 -2.26
CA ARG A 89 -3.92 -15.00 -1.10
C ARG A 89 -5.31 -15.28 -0.51
N GLY A 90 -6.36 -14.81 -1.17
CA GLY A 90 -7.73 -15.07 -0.81
C GLY A 90 -8.30 -14.22 0.32
N TYR A 91 -7.62 -13.15 0.73
CA TYR A 91 -8.13 -12.22 1.72
C TYR A 91 -9.11 -11.21 1.11
N LYS A 92 -10.00 -10.69 1.95
CA LYS A 92 -10.86 -9.56 1.59
C LYS A 92 -10.10 -8.25 1.67
N THR A 93 -10.24 -7.41 0.63
CA THR A 93 -9.69 -6.07 0.61
C THR A 93 -10.76 -4.99 0.43
N ILE A 94 -10.48 -3.81 0.96
CA ILE A 94 -11.16 -2.55 0.70
C ILE A 94 -10.08 -1.57 0.23
N PHE A 95 -10.07 -1.27 -1.06
CA PHE A 95 -9.08 -0.38 -1.65
C PHE A 95 -9.64 1.04 -1.73
N LEU A 96 -9.12 1.96 -0.92
CA LEU A 96 -9.54 3.36 -0.86
C LEU A 96 -8.71 4.27 -1.77
N GLY A 97 -7.44 3.88 -2.05
CA GLY A 97 -6.57 4.63 -2.95
C GLY A 97 -5.91 5.84 -2.30
N GLN A 98 -5.81 6.91 -3.08
CA GLN A 98 -5.01 8.10 -2.80
C GLN A 98 -5.69 9.07 -1.84
N SER A 99 -4.86 9.80 -1.06
CA SER A 99 -5.25 10.99 -0.29
C SER A 99 -6.50 10.78 0.58
N VAL A 100 -6.44 9.83 1.50
CA VAL A 100 -7.56 9.50 2.40
C VAL A 100 -7.30 10.12 3.78
N PRO A 101 -8.20 11.01 4.28
CA PRO A 101 -8.07 11.56 5.61
C PRO A 101 -8.15 10.48 6.71
N THR A 102 -7.22 10.51 7.67
CA THR A 102 -7.14 9.52 8.77
C THR A 102 -8.46 9.41 9.53
N ALA A 103 -9.08 10.53 9.85
CA ALA A 103 -10.35 10.57 10.57
C ALA A 103 -11.49 9.78 9.88
N SER A 104 -11.45 9.65 8.54
CA SER A 104 -12.46 8.88 7.79
C SER A 104 -12.31 7.36 7.95
N LEU A 105 -11.13 6.89 8.36
CA LEU A 105 -10.85 5.46 8.53
C LEU A 105 -11.55 4.86 9.74
N SER A 106 -11.82 5.66 10.77
CA SER A 106 -12.58 5.22 11.96
C SER A 106 -13.97 4.68 11.63
N ASN A 107 -14.58 5.13 10.52
CA ASN A 107 -15.90 4.66 10.09
C ASN A 107 -15.92 3.15 9.73
N PHE A 108 -14.77 2.54 9.48
CA PHE A 108 -14.69 1.09 9.20
C PHE A 108 -14.72 0.25 10.47
N LEU A 109 -14.30 0.80 11.63
CA LEU A 109 -14.16 0.08 12.89
C LEU A 109 -15.49 -0.50 13.40
N GLU A 110 -16.61 0.14 13.09
CA GLU A 110 -17.92 -0.34 13.50
C GLU A 110 -18.42 -1.55 12.68
N LYS A 111 -17.80 -1.82 11.53
CA LYS A 111 -18.31 -2.81 10.56
C LYS A 111 -17.54 -4.14 10.54
N TYR A 112 -16.31 -4.14 11.05
CA TYR A 112 -15.41 -5.29 10.95
C TYR A 112 -14.68 -5.51 12.27
N GLU A 113 -14.62 -6.78 12.71
CA GLU A 113 -14.00 -7.15 14.01
C GLU A 113 -12.47 -7.10 13.97
N LYS A 114 -11.87 -7.48 12.84
CA LYS A 114 -10.42 -7.53 12.67
C LYS A 114 -10.01 -6.88 11.36
N MET A 115 -9.33 -5.76 11.47
CA MET A 115 -8.87 -5.01 10.31
C MET A 115 -7.37 -4.79 10.32
N VAL A 116 -6.78 -4.86 9.15
CA VAL A 116 -5.41 -4.43 8.92
C VAL A 116 -5.44 -3.27 7.93
N PHE A 117 -5.14 -2.08 8.42
CA PHE A 117 -4.90 -0.92 7.56
C PHE A 117 -3.53 -1.06 6.93
N VAL A 118 -3.45 -0.93 5.61
CA VAL A 118 -2.19 -1.06 4.86
C VAL A 118 -1.91 0.23 4.11
N SER A 119 -0.70 0.77 4.26
CA SER A 119 -0.32 2.01 3.59
C SER A 119 1.13 2.00 3.08
N CYS A 120 1.38 2.81 2.05
CA CYS A 120 2.70 3.04 1.47
C CYS A 120 3.07 4.51 1.62
N PHE A 121 4.03 4.82 2.49
CA PHE A 121 4.52 6.17 2.73
C PHE A 121 5.70 6.46 1.80
N THR A 122 5.42 7.05 0.63
CA THR A 122 6.43 7.33 -0.39
C THR A 122 7.00 8.74 -0.25
N ILE A 123 6.15 9.75 -0.29
CA ILE A 123 6.49 11.17 -0.09
C ILE A 123 5.82 11.69 1.18
N GLU A 124 4.54 11.35 1.37
CA GLU A 124 3.76 11.73 2.54
C GLU A 124 3.37 10.49 3.39
N PRO A 125 3.27 10.67 4.73
CA PRO A 125 3.70 11.85 5.48
C PRO A 125 5.22 12.01 5.38
N ASN A 126 5.70 13.25 5.22
CA ASN A 126 7.13 13.51 5.10
C ASN A 126 7.87 13.21 6.42
N ASN A 127 9.22 13.22 6.38
CA ASN A 127 10.07 12.84 7.49
C ASN A 127 9.81 13.63 8.78
N ASP A 128 9.40 14.89 8.69
CA ASP A 128 9.15 15.74 9.85
C ASP A 128 7.78 15.46 10.50
N ARG A 129 6.86 14.82 9.78
CA ARG A 129 5.47 14.59 10.19
C ARG A 129 5.10 13.11 10.36
N VAL A 130 6.00 12.19 10.01
CA VAL A 130 5.68 10.76 10.03
C VAL A 130 5.37 10.24 11.44
N GLU A 131 6.09 10.69 12.46
CA GLU A 131 5.84 10.29 13.87
C GLU A 131 4.51 10.88 14.37
N GLU A 132 4.24 12.18 14.10
CA GLU A 132 2.95 12.83 14.42
C GLU A 132 1.78 12.08 13.77
N TYR A 133 1.90 11.72 12.50
CA TYR A 133 0.89 10.95 11.79
C TYR A 133 0.59 9.60 12.47
N LEU A 134 1.63 8.90 12.95
CA LEU A 134 1.44 7.62 13.62
C LEU A 134 0.77 7.79 14.99
N ASP A 135 1.11 8.85 15.73
CA ASP A 135 0.47 9.17 17.00
C ASP A 135 -1.02 9.50 16.81
N ASP A 136 -1.36 10.30 15.79
CA ASP A 136 -2.75 10.60 15.43
C ASP A 136 -3.51 9.34 15.01
N PHE A 137 -2.90 8.51 14.18
CA PHE A 137 -3.49 7.24 13.74
C PHE A 137 -3.75 6.29 14.91
N GLU A 138 -2.81 6.21 15.85
CA GLU A 138 -2.97 5.42 17.07
C GLU A 138 -4.17 5.87 17.88
N GLN A 139 -4.35 7.18 18.05
CA GLN A 139 -5.44 7.76 18.84
C GLN A 139 -6.80 7.63 18.15
N GLU A 140 -6.85 7.87 16.83
CA GLU A 140 -8.11 7.93 16.08
C GLU A 140 -8.60 6.56 15.60
N VAL A 141 -7.67 5.65 15.24
CA VAL A 141 -8.01 4.40 14.54
C VAL A 141 -7.66 3.16 15.35
N LEU A 142 -6.57 3.16 16.13
CA LEU A 142 -6.12 1.98 16.87
C LEU A 142 -6.51 1.97 18.35
N ALA A 143 -7.33 2.93 18.80
CA ALA A 143 -7.78 3.01 20.20
C ALA A 143 -8.58 1.77 20.64
N GLY A 144 -9.31 1.13 19.73
CA GLY A 144 -10.04 -0.13 19.97
C GLY A 144 -9.20 -1.39 19.81
N GLU A 145 -9.77 -2.55 20.14
CA GLU A 145 -9.16 -3.86 19.88
C GLU A 145 -9.40 -4.30 18.42
N GLY A 146 -8.55 -5.20 17.90
CA GLY A 146 -8.77 -5.89 16.62
C GLY A 146 -8.27 -5.18 15.37
N SER A 147 -7.66 -3.98 15.49
CA SER A 147 -7.10 -3.26 14.34
C SER A 147 -5.58 -3.14 14.43
N GLU A 148 -4.92 -3.26 13.28
CA GLU A 148 -3.48 -3.09 13.10
C GLU A 148 -3.22 -2.10 11.96
N LEU A 149 -2.07 -1.42 11.98
CA LEU A 149 -1.54 -0.65 10.86
C LEU A 149 -0.25 -1.29 10.34
N TRP A 150 -0.22 -1.61 9.05
CA TRP A 150 0.94 -2.14 8.35
C TRP A 150 1.44 -1.12 7.34
N ILE A 151 2.68 -0.66 7.51
CA ILE A 151 3.24 0.39 6.67
C ILE A 151 4.56 -0.02 6.03
N THR A 152 4.75 0.43 4.80
CA THR A 152 6.00 0.31 4.04
C THR A 152 6.21 1.59 3.22
N GLY A 153 7.29 1.67 2.47
CA GLY A 153 7.61 2.82 1.62
C GLY A 153 8.87 3.55 2.07
N TYR A 154 9.22 4.61 1.35
CA TYR A 154 10.49 5.31 1.59
C TYR A 154 10.54 6.01 2.95
N GLN A 155 9.42 6.63 3.37
CA GLN A 155 9.39 7.43 4.61
C GLN A 155 9.51 6.60 5.89
N VAL A 156 9.26 5.27 5.85
CA VAL A 156 9.36 4.43 7.05
C VAL A 156 10.76 4.39 7.66
N GLN A 157 11.80 4.72 6.90
CA GLN A 157 13.18 4.79 7.40
C GLN A 157 13.39 5.92 8.43
N HIS A 158 12.49 6.90 8.47
CA HIS A 158 12.55 8.04 9.39
C HIS A 158 11.79 7.78 10.69
N ILE A 159 11.11 6.64 10.82
CA ILE A 159 10.42 6.25 12.05
C ILE A 159 11.43 5.66 13.03
N THR A 160 11.65 6.34 14.15
CA THR A 160 12.69 5.96 15.12
C THR A 160 12.16 5.57 16.49
N ASN A 161 11.00 6.08 16.87
CA ASN A 161 10.52 6.01 18.26
C ASN A 161 9.18 5.31 18.44
N HIS A 162 8.56 4.84 17.36
CA HIS A 162 7.24 4.24 17.45
C HIS A 162 7.29 2.87 18.15
N LYS A 163 6.47 2.67 19.20
CA LYS A 163 6.52 1.49 20.08
C LYS A 163 5.20 0.71 20.14
N ASN A 164 4.13 1.19 19.50
CA ASN A 164 2.86 0.48 19.55
C ASN A 164 2.94 -0.83 18.74
N PRO A 165 2.71 -2.01 19.37
CA PRO A 165 2.81 -3.30 18.69
C PRO A 165 1.74 -3.50 17.61
N LYS A 166 0.68 -2.69 17.59
CA LYS A 166 -0.35 -2.70 16.54
C LYS A 166 0.12 -2.03 15.24
N ILE A 167 1.23 -1.28 15.28
CA ILE A 167 1.83 -0.64 14.10
C ILE A 167 3.05 -1.44 13.68
N ARG A 168 2.95 -2.09 12.53
CA ARG A 168 4.02 -2.92 11.96
C ARG A 168 4.68 -2.20 10.79
N ILE A 169 5.98 -2.02 10.90
CA ILE A 169 6.80 -1.29 9.92
C ILE A 169 7.61 -2.29 9.12
N PHE A 170 7.45 -2.27 7.79
CA PHE A 170 8.13 -3.15 6.86
C PHE A 170 9.11 -2.36 5.99
N LYS A 171 10.34 -2.85 5.87
CA LYS A 171 11.37 -2.21 5.04
C LYS A 171 11.05 -2.25 3.54
N SER A 172 10.25 -3.21 3.12
CA SER A 172 9.84 -3.38 1.73
C SER A 172 8.44 -4.00 1.61
N SER A 173 7.80 -3.82 0.46
CA SER A 173 6.57 -4.53 0.11
C SER A 173 6.76 -6.06 0.13
N ALA A 174 7.96 -6.54 -0.25
CA ALA A 174 8.28 -7.97 -0.22
C ALA A 174 8.28 -8.52 1.21
N ASP A 175 8.75 -7.75 2.20
CA ASP A 175 8.72 -8.18 3.61
C ASP A 175 7.29 -8.17 4.16
N LEU A 176 6.48 -7.18 3.80
CA LEU A 176 5.06 -7.15 4.15
C LEU A 176 4.31 -8.37 3.57
N ILE A 177 4.57 -8.71 2.32
CA ILE A 177 3.93 -9.84 1.62
C ILE A 177 4.26 -11.20 2.29
N LYS A 178 5.41 -11.36 2.92
CA LYS A 178 5.77 -12.58 3.67
C LYS A 178 4.93 -12.80 4.93
N GLU A 179 4.29 -11.75 5.43
CA GLU A 179 3.44 -11.81 6.63
C GLU A 179 1.96 -12.10 6.32
N LEU A 180 1.61 -12.15 5.04
CA LEU A 180 0.30 -12.58 4.55
C LEU A 180 0.18 -14.11 4.51
#